data_6ed1bdfaf4a01d3bd951fdb621566a14
#
_entry.id   6ed1bdfaf4a01d3bd951fdb621566a14
#
_cell.length_a   1.000
_cell.length_b   1.000
_cell.length_c   1.000
_cell.angle_alpha   90.00
_cell.angle_beta   90.00
_cell.angle_gamma   90.00
#
_symmetry.space_group_name_H-M   'P 1'
#
loop_
_entity.id
_entity.type
_entity.pdbx_description
1 polymer ?
#
loop_
_entity_poly.entity_id
_entity_poly.type
_entity_poly.pdbx_seq_one_letter_code
_entity_poly.pdbx_strand_id
1 'polypeptide(L)' 'VAGGVQWGAAGDDALSALVNLGYARPVAQRAIEAAIAKDGAVAGDFEGLFRAAMAAIR' A
#
# COMPACT_ATOMS: atom_id res chain seq x y z
N VAL A 1 -6.26 -17.09 8.50
CA VAL A 1 -5.86 -15.96 7.81
C VAL A 1 -4.98 -15.17 8.62
N ALA A 2 -4.07 -14.80 8.14
CA ALA A 2 -3.16 -14.15 8.83
C ALA A 2 -3.60 -12.87 9.26
N GLY A 3 -4.42 -12.68 9.72
CA GLY A 3 -4.90 -11.60 10.28
C GLY A 3 -4.18 -10.43 10.03
N GLY A 4 -4.07 -9.82 10.24
CA GLY A 4 -3.45 -8.74 10.04
C GLY A 4 -4.13 -7.65 9.52
N VAL A 5 -3.48 -7.04 8.67
CA VAL A 5 -3.94 -5.79 8.14
C VAL A 5 -4.94 -6.03 7.07
N GLN A 6 -6.04 -5.35 7.14
CA GLN A 6 -7.02 -5.37 6.11
C GLN A 6 -7.05 -4.04 5.42
N TRP A 7 -6.55 -4.01 4.23
CA TRP A 7 -6.48 -2.77 3.48
C TRP A 7 -7.63 -2.59 2.52
N GLY A 8 -8.45 -3.61 2.37
CA GLY A 8 -9.49 -3.55 1.36
C GLY A 8 -8.91 -3.72 -0.03
N ALA A 9 -9.76 -3.54 -1.02
CA ALA A 9 -9.38 -3.77 -2.41
C ALA A 9 -8.28 -2.80 -2.86
N ALA A 10 -8.38 -1.56 -2.45
CA ALA A 10 -7.38 -0.56 -2.86
C ALA A 10 -6.00 -0.92 -2.34
N GLY A 11 -5.93 -1.37 -1.10
CA GLY A 11 -4.66 -1.76 -0.53
C GLY A 11 -4.05 -2.96 -1.21
N ASP A 12 -4.88 -3.96 -1.48
CA ASP A 12 -4.41 -5.16 -2.16
C ASP A 12 -3.95 -4.84 -3.58
N ASP A 13 -4.69 -4.00 -4.27
CA ASP A 13 -4.33 -3.60 -5.62
C ASP A 13 -3.03 -2.82 -5.63
N ALA A 14 -2.86 -1.92 -4.68
CA ALA A 14 -1.63 -1.15 -4.59
C ALA A 14 -0.44 -2.06 -4.29
N LEU A 15 -0.63 -3.03 -3.42
CA LEU A 15 0.43 -3.98 -3.11
C LEU A 15 0.84 -4.76 -4.35
N SER A 16 -0.14 -5.27 -5.07
CA SER A 16 0.13 -6.01 -6.30
C SER A 16 0.88 -5.15 -7.32
N ALA A 17 0.45 -3.91 -7.47
CA ALA A 17 1.09 -3.01 -8.41
C ALA A 17 2.54 -2.78 -8.05
N LEU A 18 2.83 -2.56 -6.78
CA LEU A 18 4.20 -2.33 -6.35
C LEU A 18 5.06 -3.56 -6.56
N VAL A 19 4.54 -4.73 -6.26
CA VAL A 19 5.29 -5.96 -6.46
C VAL A 19 5.56 -6.17 -7.95
N ASN A 20 4.58 -5.87 -8.79
CA ASN A 20 4.76 -5.98 -10.23
C ASN A 20 5.80 -5.01 -10.76
N LEU A 21 5.99 -3.90 -10.11
CA LEU A 21 7.00 -2.95 -10.50
C LEU A 21 8.41 -3.39 -10.10
N GLY A 22 8.50 -4.42 -9.29
CA GLY A 22 9.82 -4.91 -8.90
C GLY A 22 10.15 -4.72 -7.44
N TYR A 23 9.28 -4.16 -6.67
CA TYR A 23 9.55 -3.99 -5.25
C TYR A 23 9.29 -5.29 -4.51
N ALA A 24 10.11 -5.55 -3.51
CA ALA A 24 9.89 -6.73 -2.68
C ALA A 24 8.60 -6.59 -1.91
N ARG A 25 7.93 -7.71 -1.68
CA ARG A 25 6.67 -7.67 -0.97
C ARG A 25 6.76 -6.98 0.41
N PRO A 26 7.76 -7.27 1.24
CA PRO A 26 7.86 -6.56 2.52
C PRO A 26 8.01 -5.06 2.37
N VAL A 27 8.73 -4.62 1.36
CA VAL A 27 8.89 -3.20 1.11
C VAL A 27 7.56 -2.59 0.69
N ALA A 28 6.85 -3.26 -0.20
CA ALA A 28 5.55 -2.77 -0.65
C ALA A 28 4.57 -2.70 0.51
N GLN A 29 4.56 -3.70 1.35
CA GLN A 29 3.67 -3.70 2.51
C GLN A 29 3.95 -2.52 3.43
N ARG A 30 5.21 -2.29 3.72
CA ARG A 30 5.58 -1.18 4.58
C ARG A 30 5.17 0.15 3.99
N ALA A 31 5.36 0.29 2.69
CA ALA A 31 5.00 1.53 2.02
C ALA A 31 3.50 1.80 2.13
N ILE A 32 2.70 0.76 1.96
CA ILE A 32 1.25 0.91 2.05
C ILE A 32 0.84 1.21 3.48
N GLU A 33 1.43 0.53 4.43
CA GLU A 33 1.11 0.78 5.84
C GLU A 33 1.47 2.21 6.22
N ALA A 34 2.61 2.68 5.76
CA ALA A 34 3.03 4.04 6.07
C ALA A 34 2.08 5.05 5.44
N ALA A 35 1.64 4.78 4.22
CA ALA A 35 0.72 5.68 3.55
C ALA A 35 -0.60 5.78 4.30
N ILE A 36 -1.13 4.66 4.72
CA ILE A 36 -2.41 4.63 5.44
C ILE A 36 -2.26 5.26 6.81
N ALA A 37 -1.14 5.02 7.46
CA ALA A 37 -0.89 5.61 8.78
C ALA A 37 -0.81 7.12 8.69
N LYS A 38 -0.30 7.62 7.59
CA LYS A 38 -0.16 9.04 7.41
C LYS A 38 -1.49 9.69 7.05
N ASP A 39 -2.27 9.03 6.23
CA ASP A 39 -3.55 9.56 5.78
C ASP A 39 -4.50 8.39 5.57
N GLY A 40 -5.29 8.09 6.56
CA GLY A 40 -6.19 6.96 6.48
C GLY A 40 -7.20 7.05 5.36
N ALA A 41 -7.45 8.24 4.85
CA ALA A 41 -8.43 8.39 3.78
C ALA A 41 -7.98 7.71 2.50
N VAL A 42 -6.67 7.55 2.29
CA VAL A 42 -6.20 6.91 1.08
C VAL A 42 -6.48 5.41 1.07
N ALA A 43 -6.84 4.83 2.19
CA ALA A 43 -7.11 3.41 2.24
C ALA A 43 -8.21 3.00 1.29
N GLY A 44 -9.11 3.91 0.96
CA GLY A 44 -10.19 3.62 0.02
C GLY A 44 -9.97 4.18 -1.37
N ASP A 45 -8.79 4.72 -1.63
CA ASP A 45 -8.51 5.38 -2.90
C ASP A 45 -7.23 4.81 -3.47
N PHE A 46 -7.35 3.95 -4.47
CA PHE A 46 -6.19 3.28 -5.02
C PHE A 46 -5.13 4.27 -5.50
N GLU A 47 -5.55 5.26 -6.26
CA GLU A 47 -4.58 6.19 -6.83
C GLU A 47 -3.86 6.97 -5.74
N GLY A 48 -4.59 7.48 -4.78
CA GLY A 48 -3.99 8.21 -3.68
C GLY A 48 -3.07 7.32 -2.85
N LEU A 49 -3.52 6.10 -2.60
CA LEU A 49 -2.73 5.14 -1.83
C LEU A 49 -1.45 4.78 -2.57
N PHE A 50 -1.56 4.52 -3.86
CA PHE A 50 -0.41 4.16 -4.66
C PHE A 50 0.63 5.27 -4.67
N ARG A 51 0.17 6.50 -4.86
CA ARG A 51 1.07 7.65 -4.86
C ARG A 51 1.76 7.83 -3.51
N ALA A 52 0.99 7.72 -2.45
CA ALA A 52 1.54 7.88 -1.11
C ALA A 52 2.55 6.78 -0.82
N ALA A 53 2.25 5.56 -1.23
CA ALA A 53 3.16 4.45 -1.04
C ALA A 53 4.46 4.67 -1.82
N MET A 54 4.35 5.14 -3.05
CA MET A 54 5.54 5.42 -3.83
C MET A 54 6.40 6.49 -3.18
N ALA A 55 5.77 7.50 -2.64
CA ALA A 55 6.50 8.54 -1.94
C ALA A 55 7.20 7.99 -0.69
N ALA A 56 6.58 7.04 -0.03
CA ALA A 56 7.16 6.45 1.16
C ALA A 56 8.37 5.59 0.84
N ILE A 57 8.38 4.98 -0.32
CA ILE A 57 9.49 4.12 -0.73
C ILE A 57 10.73 4.95 -1.08
N ARG A 58 10.55 6.11 -1.58
CA ARG A 58 11.65 6.94 -2.07
C ARG A 58 12.52 7.53 -0.94
#